data_f6237847fd3ea23a4c060fcf68311c69
#
_entry.id   f6237847fd3ea23a4c060fcf68311c69
#
_cell.length_a   1.000
_cell.length_b   1.000
_cell.length_c   1.000
_cell.angle_alpha   90.00
_cell.angle_beta   90.00
_cell.angle_gamma   90.00
#
_symmetry.space_group_name_H-M   'P 1'
#
loop_
_entity.id
_entity.type
_entity.pdbx_description
1 polymer ?
#
loop_
_entity_poly.entity_id
_entity_poly.type
_entity_poly.pdbx_seq_one_letter_code
_entity_poly.pdbx_strand_id
1 'polypeptide(L)'
;RTEGKDQFLWVTAYQQVKSFAKLTLKGETVWQKYAPMDSGVYLKDEDTKPIKRWGRDAFMPTNYAFLPDGGFYLADGYGSHRVHRYDKTGKWVSMFGEPGAGPAQFNTPHGLWMDDRPGRKPSVVVADRANKRLQWWSLEGKHLKTLDGFILPANLDSYQDTLLVPDLSARITLLDKDDKVIVHLGEDPE
;
A
#
# COMPACT_ATOMS: atom_id res chain seq x y z
N ARG A 1 -12.72 7.82 -0.58
CA ARG A 1 -13.49 6.67 -1.10
C ARG A 1 -14.97 6.91 -0.99
N THR A 2 -15.72 6.57 -2.03
CA THR A 2 -17.18 6.55 -2.03
C THR A 2 -17.69 5.19 -1.55
N GLU A 3 -18.66 5.17 -0.65
CA GLU A 3 -19.33 3.99 -0.13
C GLU A 3 -20.85 4.22 -0.15
N GLY A 4 -21.54 3.62 -1.10
CA GLY A 4 -22.93 3.91 -1.36
C GLY A 4 -23.13 5.36 -1.80
N LYS A 5 -23.85 6.16 -0.99
CA LYS A 5 -24.07 7.60 -1.23
C LYS A 5 -23.08 8.51 -0.47
N ASP A 6 -22.29 7.94 0.43
CA ASP A 6 -21.40 8.69 1.30
C ASP A 6 -19.96 8.66 0.79
N GLN A 7 -19.21 9.71 1.12
CA GLN A 7 -17.79 9.82 0.83
C GLN A 7 -17.00 9.95 2.13
N PHE A 8 -15.83 9.31 2.15
CA PHE A 8 -14.97 9.27 3.32
C PHE A 8 -13.52 9.57 2.96
N LEU A 9 -12.82 10.19 3.89
CA LEU A 9 -11.37 10.32 3.88
C LEU A 9 -10.77 9.10 4.58
N TRP A 10 -9.70 8.57 4.00
CA TRP A 10 -8.91 7.49 4.57
C TRP A 10 -7.49 7.99 4.77
N VAL A 11 -7.01 7.95 5.99
CA VAL A 11 -5.73 8.55 6.38
C VAL A 11 -4.85 7.56 7.10
N THR A 12 -3.55 7.64 6.87
CA THR A 12 -2.51 6.94 7.61
C THR A 12 -1.66 7.93 8.37
N ALA A 13 -1.22 7.56 9.57
CA ALA A 13 -0.35 8.38 10.41
C ALA A 13 0.77 7.49 10.96
N TYR A 14 1.96 7.59 10.39
CA TYR A 14 3.06 6.69 10.69
C TYR A 14 4.05 7.23 11.73
N GLN A 15 4.09 8.52 11.97
CA GLN A 15 5.10 9.10 12.88
C GLN A 15 4.68 9.08 14.35
N GLN A 16 3.80 9.99 14.74
CA GLN A 16 3.47 10.18 16.16
C GLN A 16 2.34 9.27 16.63
N VAL A 17 1.32 9.12 15.80
CA VAL A 17 0.09 8.40 16.19
C VAL A 17 0.15 6.93 15.81
N LYS A 18 0.84 6.58 14.72
CA LYS A 18 0.99 5.19 14.22
C LYS A 18 -0.35 4.47 14.10
N SER A 19 -1.25 5.08 13.34
CA SER A 19 -2.62 4.60 13.19
C SER A 19 -3.11 4.78 11.76
N PHE A 20 -4.29 4.25 11.51
CA PHE A 20 -5.05 4.52 10.31
C PHE A 20 -6.51 4.77 10.66
N ALA A 21 -7.18 5.61 9.89
CA ALA A 21 -8.52 6.05 10.22
C ALA A 21 -9.39 6.28 8.99
N LYS A 22 -10.69 6.14 9.20
CA LYS A 22 -11.75 6.57 8.29
C LYS A 22 -12.43 7.77 8.91
N LEU A 23 -12.54 8.86 8.15
CA LEU A 23 -13.13 10.12 8.57
C LEU A 23 -14.27 10.51 7.63
N THR A 24 -15.21 11.28 8.12
CA THR A 24 -16.17 12.00 7.26
C THR A 24 -15.45 13.10 6.48
N LEU A 25 -16.10 13.66 5.44
CA LEU A 25 -15.55 14.82 4.73
C LEU A 25 -15.41 16.08 5.61
N LYS A 26 -16.04 16.10 6.79
CA LYS A 26 -15.87 17.16 7.80
C LYS A 26 -14.71 16.92 8.76
N GLY A 27 -14.00 15.79 8.60
CA GLY A 27 -12.88 15.42 9.49
C GLY A 27 -13.32 14.70 10.78
N GLU A 28 -14.59 14.35 10.93
CA GLU A 28 -15.07 13.60 12.10
C GLU A 28 -14.65 12.14 11.99
N THR A 29 -14.12 11.57 13.06
CA THR A 29 -13.65 10.19 13.07
C THR A 29 -14.83 9.21 13.07
N VAL A 30 -14.91 8.40 12.00
CA VAL A 30 -15.84 7.26 11.95
C VAL A 30 -15.27 6.10 12.76
N TRP A 31 -14.00 5.79 12.54
CA TRP A 31 -13.20 4.88 13.36
C TRP A 31 -11.69 5.16 13.14
N GLN A 32 -10.91 4.79 14.16
CA GLN A 32 -9.45 4.81 14.14
C GLN A 32 -8.94 3.47 14.67
N LYS A 33 -7.89 2.96 14.07
CA LYS A 33 -7.28 1.68 14.44
C LYS A 33 -5.76 1.80 14.46
N TYR A 34 -5.16 0.92 15.22
CA TYR A 34 -3.72 0.82 15.43
C TYR A 34 -3.19 -0.51 14.88
N ALA A 35 -2.03 -0.96 15.38
CA ALA A 35 -1.41 -2.20 14.98
C ALA A 35 -2.37 -3.39 15.10
N PRO A 36 -2.47 -4.25 14.06
CA PRO A 36 -3.31 -5.45 14.11
C PRO A 36 -2.61 -6.54 14.92
N MET A 37 -2.88 -6.58 16.23
CA MET A 37 -2.24 -7.52 17.15
C MET A 37 -2.50 -8.98 16.81
N ASP A 38 -3.65 -9.30 16.20
CA ASP A 38 -3.98 -10.64 15.68
C ASP A 38 -2.97 -11.16 14.64
N SER A 39 -2.19 -10.28 14.03
CA SER A 39 -1.13 -10.65 13.07
C SER A 39 0.08 -11.33 13.73
N GLY A 40 0.28 -11.15 15.02
CA GLY A 40 1.43 -11.65 15.76
C GLY A 40 2.78 -10.97 15.44
N VAL A 41 2.76 -9.87 14.69
CA VAL A 41 3.97 -9.19 14.20
C VAL A 41 4.43 -8.06 15.14
N TYR A 42 3.49 -7.46 15.87
CA TYR A 42 3.74 -6.24 16.65
C TYR A 42 3.99 -6.50 18.12
N LEU A 43 4.57 -5.50 18.78
CA LEU A 43 4.87 -5.55 20.21
C LEU A 43 3.60 -5.40 21.03
N LYS A 44 3.65 -5.95 22.25
CA LYS A 44 2.55 -5.82 23.22
C LYS A 44 2.11 -4.37 23.39
N ASP A 45 0.81 -4.15 23.44
CA ASP A 45 0.12 -2.87 23.65
C ASP A 45 0.27 -1.85 22.49
N GLU A 46 0.81 -2.23 21.34
CA GLU A 46 0.99 -1.31 20.21
C GLU A 46 -0.32 -0.88 19.54
N ASP A 47 -1.40 -1.61 19.76
CA ASP A 47 -2.76 -1.25 19.37
C ASP A 47 -3.43 -0.18 20.25
N THR A 48 -2.90 0.04 21.46
CA THR A 48 -3.46 1.02 22.42
C THR A 48 -2.48 2.14 22.77
N LYS A 49 -1.19 1.87 22.70
CA LYS A 49 -0.12 2.82 23.02
C LYS A 49 0.96 2.78 21.94
N PRO A 50 0.79 3.54 20.85
CA PRO A 50 1.75 3.54 19.75
C PRO A 50 3.17 3.81 20.23
N ILE A 51 4.09 2.91 19.91
CA ILE A 51 5.49 3.02 20.31
C ILE A 51 6.19 4.06 19.43
N LYS A 52 6.82 5.05 20.05
CA LYS A 52 7.55 6.12 19.38
C LYS A 52 8.95 5.67 18.96
N ARG A 53 9.04 4.63 18.15
CA ARG A 53 10.33 4.18 17.60
C ARG A 53 10.18 3.76 16.14
N TRP A 54 11.27 3.81 15.41
CA TRP A 54 11.39 3.22 14.09
C TRP A 54 11.87 1.79 14.23
N GLY A 55 11.40 0.93 13.36
CA GLY A 55 11.84 -0.45 13.33
C GLY A 55 10.83 -1.35 12.64
N ARG A 56 11.27 -2.50 12.18
CA ARG A 56 10.46 -3.48 11.45
C ARG A 56 9.39 -4.18 12.29
N ASP A 57 9.45 -4.02 13.60
CA ASP A 57 8.51 -4.52 14.59
C ASP A 57 7.50 -3.47 15.06
N ALA A 58 7.59 -2.24 14.55
CA ALA A 58 6.65 -1.18 14.84
C ALA A 58 5.61 -1.05 13.71
N PHE A 59 4.39 -0.64 14.07
CA PHE A 59 3.35 -0.34 13.10
C PHE A 59 3.50 1.10 12.58
N MET A 60 3.76 1.24 11.27
CA MET A 60 3.94 2.54 10.60
C MET A 60 3.34 2.51 9.20
N PRO A 61 1.99 2.64 9.10
CA PRO A 61 1.27 2.45 7.86
C PRO A 61 1.53 3.56 6.85
N THR A 62 1.53 3.21 5.56
CA THR A 62 1.82 4.13 4.45
C THR A 62 0.61 4.39 3.56
N ASN A 63 0.02 3.39 2.93
CA ASN A 63 -1.03 3.59 1.93
C ASN A 63 -2.05 2.46 1.90
N TYR A 64 -3.16 2.70 1.21
CA TYR A 64 -4.28 1.78 1.02
C TYR A 64 -4.45 1.33 -0.43
N ALA A 65 -4.97 0.11 -0.63
CA ALA A 65 -5.64 -0.30 -1.85
C ALA A 65 -7.02 -0.86 -1.50
N PHE A 66 -8.08 -0.31 -2.12
CA PHE A 66 -9.46 -0.70 -1.82
C PHE A 66 -9.90 -1.85 -2.70
N LEU A 67 -10.54 -2.85 -2.10
CA LEU A 67 -10.97 -4.06 -2.75
C LEU A 67 -12.44 -3.98 -3.21
N PRO A 68 -12.85 -4.77 -4.23
CA PRO A 68 -14.22 -4.80 -4.72
C PRO A 68 -15.23 -5.28 -3.67
N ASP A 69 -14.81 -6.14 -2.73
CA ASP A 69 -15.65 -6.65 -1.64
C ASP A 69 -15.93 -5.63 -0.53
N GLY A 70 -15.38 -4.42 -0.67
CA GLY A 70 -15.48 -3.35 0.32
C GLY A 70 -14.36 -3.35 1.34
N GLY A 71 -13.56 -4.40 1.41
CA GLY A 71 -12.34 -4.46 2.21
C GLY A 71 -11.22 -3.59 1.65
N PHE A 72 -10.04 -3.72 2.24
CA PHE A 72 -8.86 -2.98 1.80
C PHE A 72 -7.57 -3.67 2.22
N TYR A 73 -6.52 -3.37 1.49
CA TYR A 73 -5.15 -3.58 1.92
C TYR A 73 -4.55 -2.31 2.50
N LEU A 74 -3.66 -2.48 3.47
CA LEU A 74 -2.90 -1.42 4.12
C LEU A 74 -1.43 -1.83 4.15
N ALA A 75 -0.55 -1.05 3.53
CA ALA A 75 0.88 -1.26 3.65
C ALA A 75 1.40 -0.72 4.98
N ASP A 76 2.22 -1.52 5.66
CA ASP A 76 3.01 -1.10 6.81
C ASP A 76 4.46 -0.88 6.38
N GLY A 77 4.66 0.12 5.51
CA GLY A 77 5.88 0.30 4.74
C GLY A 77 7.08 0.77 5.53
N TYR A 78 6.90 1.51 6.61
CA TYR A 78 7.98 1.97 7.48
C TYR A 78 8.12 1.11 8.73
N GLY A 79 7.22 0.17 8.95
CA GLY A 79 7.19 -0.71 10.11
C GLY A 79 7.59 -2.14 9.78
N SER A 80 6.62 -3.05 9.76
CA SER A 80 6.86 -4.48 9.58
C SER A 80 7.23 -4.89 8.14
N HIS A 81 7.17 -3.99 7.16
CA HIS A 81 7.36 -4.26 5.74
C HIS A 81 6.40 -5.33 5.20
N ARG A 82 5.17 -5.31 5.66
CA ARG A 82 4.10 -6.22 5.25
C ARG A 82 2.90 -5.46 4.71
N VAL A 83 2.03 -6.17 4.03
CA VAL A 83 0.75 -5.66 3.56
C VAL A 83 -0.36 -6.42 4.28
N HIS A 84 -1.19 -5.70 5.03
CA HIS A 84 -2.28 -6.24 5.83
C HIS A 84 -3.60 -6.14 5.09
N ARG A 85 -4.42 -7.20 5.13
CA ARG A 85 -5.77 -7.22 4.62
C ARG A 85 -6.77 -6.99 5.73
N TYR A 86 -7.74 -6.12 5.47
CA TYR A 86 -8.89 -5.85 6.33
C TYR A 86 -10.18 -6.07 5.56
N ASP A 87 -11.23 -6.51 6.25
CA ASP A 87 -12.57 -6.55 5.69
C ASP A 87 -13.21 -5.14 5.64
N LYS A 88 -14.44 -5.06 5.12
CA LYS A 88 -15.18 -3.79 5.00
C LYS A 88 -15.51 -3.12 6.35
N THR A 89 -15.44 -3.84 7.47
CA THR A 89 -15.64 -3.32 8.83
C THR A 89 -14.34 -2.84 9.47
N GLY A 90 -13.22 -3.03 8.77
CA GLY A 90 -11.88 -2.76 9.28
C GLY A 90 -11.38 -3.80 10.28
N LYS A 91 -11.94 -5.02 10.26
CA LYS A 91 -11.38 -6.15 10.99
C LYS A 91 -10.22 -6.73 10.19
N TRP A 92 -9.11 -7.01 10.86
CA TRP A 92 -7.95 -7.67 10.25
C TRP A 92 -8.30 -9.10 9.81
N VAL A 93 -7.82 -9.50 8.63
CA VAL A 93 -8.11 -10.80 8.00
C VAL A 93 -6.84 -11.61 7.80
N SER A 94 -5.82 -11.01 7.19
CA SER A 94 -4.57 -11.69 6.81
C SER A 94 -3.49 -10.67 6.48
N MET A 95 -2.31 -11.16 6.14
CA MET A 95 -1.22 -10.35 5.60
C MET A 95 -0.42 -11.15 4.59
N PHE A 96 0.37 -10.45 3.78
CA PHE A 96 1.35 -11.05 2.89
C PHE A 96 2.64 -10.24 2.84
N GLY A 97 3.67 -10.83 2.26
CA GLY A 97 5.01 -10.27 2.21
C GLY A 97 5.74 -10.38 3.55
N GLU A 98 7.03 -10.18 3.50
CA GLU A 98 7.92 -10.13 4.65
C GLU A 98 9.13 -9.22 4.35
N PRO A 99 9.88 -8.78 5.36
CA PRO A 99 11.05 -7.94 5.13
C PRO A 99 12.12 -8.62 4.30
N GLY A 100 12.62 -7.94 3.27
CA GLY A 100 13.73 -8.44 2.45
C GLY A 100 13.74 -7.93 1.02
N ALA A 101 14.62 -8.48 0.20
CA ALA A 101 14.79 -8.15 -1.22
C ALA A 101 14.49 -9.33 -2.16
N GLY A 102 14.22 -10.50 -1.63
CA GLY A 102 13.87 -11.69 -2.42
C GLY A 102 12.49 -11.59 -3.08
N PRO A 103 12.11 -12.61 -3.87
CA PRO A 103 10.75 -12.74 -4.37
C PRO A 103 9.74 -12.72 -3.20
N ALA A 104 8.63 -12.03 -3.38
CA ALA A 104 7.58 -11.90 -2.36
C ALA A 104 8.02 -11.25 -1.02
N GLN A 105 9.19 -10.63 -0.97
CA GLN A 105 9.66 -9.82 0.14
C GLN A 105 9.57 -8.34 -0.18
N PHE A 106 9.52 -7.49 0.85
CA PHE A 106 9.42 -6.04 0.71
C PHE A 106 10.51 -5.30 1.49
N ASN A 107 10.93 -4.18 0.92
CA ASN A 107 11.69 -3.17 1.62
C ASN A 107 11.03 -1.81 1.41
N THR A 108 10.28 -1.37 2.41
CA THR A 108 9.44 -0.17 2.36
C THR A 108 8.33 -0.27 1.28
N PRO A 109 7.36 -1.19 1.40
CA PRO A 109 6.17 -1.18 0.55
C PRO A 109 5.39 0.12 0.82
N HIS A 110 5.43 1.08 -0.13
CA HIS A 110 4.95 2.43 0.13
C HIS A 110 3.59 2.71 -0.49
N GLY A 111 3.49 2.68 -1.81
CA GLY A 111 2.23 2.82 -2.54
C GLY A 111 1.53 1.48 -2.74
N LEU A 112 0.23 1.50 -2.64
CA LEU A 112 -0.66 0.40 -3.01
C LEU A 112 -1.70 0.88 -4.00
N TRP A 113 -2.03 0.03 -4.97
CA TRP A 113 -3.08 0.31 -5.93
C TRP A 113 -3.86 -0.94 -6.29
N MET A 114 -5.17 -0.80 -6.47
CA MET A 114 -6.00 -1.86 -7.04
C MET A 114 -5.86 -1.80 -8.56
N ASP A 115 -5.14 -2.74 -9.14
CA ASP A 115 -4.96 -2.85 -10.59
C ASP A 115 -6.09 -3.69 -11.19
N ASP A 116 -7.15 -3.02 -11.60
CA ASP A 116 -8.31 -3.55 -12.29
C ASP A 116 -8.43 -3.00 -13.72
N ARG A 117 -7.31 -2.58 -14.32
CA ARG A 117 -7.27 -2.07 -15.69
C ARG A 117 -7.93 -3.03 -16.66
N PRO A 118 -8.60 -2.54 -17.73
CA PRO A 118 -9.37 -3.36 -18.66
C PRO A 118 -8.60 -4.57 -19.22
N GLY A 119 -9.26 -5.72 -19.28
CA GLY A 119 -8.68 -6.96 -19.81
C GLY A 119 -7.74 -7.71 -18.85
N ARG A 120 -7.57 -7.24 -17.60
CA ARG A 120 -6.74 -7.90 -16.59
C ARG A 120 -7.56 -8.58 -15.51
N LYS A 121 -7.01 -9.64 -14.94
CA LYS A 121 -7.52 -10.17 -13.69
C LYS A 121 -7.16 -9.18 -12.58
N PRO A 122 -8.13 -8.71 -11.78
CA PRO A 122 -7.88 -7.78 -10.69
C PRO A 122 -6.77 -8.27 -9.73
N SER A 123 -5.88 -7.35 -9.37
CA SER A 123 -4.73 -7.62 -8.51
C SER A 123 -4.36 -6.37 -7.71
N VAL A 124 -3.53 -6.53 -6.69
CA VAL A 124 -2.94 -5.39 -5.98
C VAL A 124 -1.51 -5.20 -6.45
N VAL A 125 -1.18 -3.99 -6.87
CA VAL A 125 0.19 -3.61 -7.18
C VAL A 125 0.78 -2.83 -6.00
N VAL A 126 2.00 -3.18 -5.63
CA VAL A 126 2.75 -2.62 -4.50
C VAL A 126 4.01 -1.94 -5.03
N ALA A 127 4.19 -0.67 -4.70
CA ALA A 127 5.45 0.03 -4.89
C ALA A 127 6.43 -0.39 -3.78
N ASP A 128 7.28 -1.36 -4.08
CA ASP A 128 8.33 -1.87 -3.19
C ASP A 128 9.55 -0.93 -3.29
N ARG A 129 9.40 0.23 -2.64
CA ARG A 129 10.17 1.44 -2.89
C ARG A 129 11.68 1.27 -2.76
N ALA A 130 12.14 0.76 -1.63
CA ALA A 130 13.58 0.63 -1.39
C ALA A 130 14.21 -0.53 -2.16
N ASN A 131 13.41 -1.45 -2.70
CA ASN A 131 13.85 -2.48 -3.64
C ASN A 131 13.74 -2.02 -5.11
N LYS A 132 13.31 -0.76 -5.37
CA LYS A 132 13.28 -0.14 -6.70
C LYS A 132 12.42 -0.90 -7.72
N ARG A 133 11.27 -1.44 -7.28
CA ARG A 133 10.45 -2.33 -8.10
C ARG A 133 8.96 -2.22 -7.78
N LEU A 134 8.13 -2.74 -8.68
CA LEU A 134 6.71 -3.02 -8.44
C LEU A 134 6.50 -4.52 -8.27
N GLN A 135 5.55 -4.89 -7.42
CA GLN A 135 5.13 -6.29 -7.28
C GLN A 135 3.61 -6.38 -7.39
N TRP A 136 3.10 -7.33 -8.21
CA TRP A 136 1.68 -7.64 -8.32
C TRP A 136 1.32 -8.85 -7.47
N TRP A 137 0.19 -8.74 -6.80
CA TRP A 137 -0.31 -9.76 -5.88
C TRP A 137 -1.77 -10.04 -6.16
N SER A 138 -2.20 -11.30 -6.10
CA SER A 138 -3.61 -11.64 -6.20
C SER A 138 -4.40 -11.06 -5.02
N LEU A 139 -5.74 -11.02 -5.15
CA LEU A 139 -6.61 -10.56 -4.07
C LEU A 139 -6.63 -11.49 -2.85
N GLU A 140 -5.99 -12.65 -2.94
CA GLU A 140 -5.78 -13.60 -1.84
C GLU A 140 -4.37 -13.50 -1.23
N GLY A 141 -3.52 -12.58 -1.73
CA GLY A 141 -2.18 -12.37 -1.20
C GLY A 141 -1.11 -13.31 -1.78
N LYS A 142 -1.32 -13.87 -2.98
CA LYS A 142 -0.31 -14.65 -3.69
C LYS A 142 0.51 -13.73 -4.60
N HIS A 143 1.84 -13.78 -4.51
CA HIS A 143 2.74 -13.09 -5.43
C HIS A 143 2.55 -13.58 -6.88
N LEU A 144 2.42 -12.65 -7.82
CA LEU A 144 2.16 -12.93 -9.24
C LEU A 144 3.37 -12.61 -10.11
N LYS A 145 3.93 -11.41 -9.96
CA LYS A 145 5.10 -10.95 -10.74
C LYS A 145 5.80 -9.78 -10.08
N THR A 146 6.99 -9.52 -10.54
CA THR A 146 7.82 -8.35 -10.20
C THR A 146 8.21 -7.62 -11.47
N LEU A 147 8.30 -6.29 -11.42
CA LEU A 147 8.83 -5.42 -12.45
C LEU A 147 9.87 -4.50 -11.82
N ASP A 148 11.11 -4.62 -12.25
CA ASP A 148 12.24 -3.79 -11.84
C ASP A 148 12.37 -2.54 -12.75
N GLY A 149 13.33 -1.65 -12.45
CA GLY A 149 13.64 -0.50 -13.32
C GLY A 149 13.09 0.84 -12.81
N PHE A 150 12.69 0.91 -11.54
CA PHE A 150 12.33 2.14 -10.85
C PHE A 150 13.49 2.65 -9.99
N ILE A 151 13.42 3.92 -9.56
CA ILE A 151 14.43 4.51 -8.68
C ILE A 151 13.95 4.47 -7.23
N LEU A 152 12.83 5.15 -6.95
CA LEU A 152 12.16 5.16 -5.64
C LEU A 152 10.63 5.26 -5.85
N PRO A 153 9.96 4.23 -6.39
CA PRO A 153 8.54 4.30 -6.70
C PRO A 153 7.73 4.57 -5.42
N ALA A 154 6.93 5.63 -5.42
CA ALA A 154 6.29 6.14 -4.21
C ALA A 154 4.82 5.78 -4.11
N ASN A 155 4.10 5.85 -5.21
CA ASN A 155 2.66 5.59 -5.27
C ASN A 155 2.29 5.04 -6.65
N LEU A 156 0.99 4.83 -6.87
CA LEU A 156 0.44 4.34 -8.12
C LEU A 156 -0.94 4.94 -8.34
N ASP A 157 -1.29 5.11 -9.59
CA ASP A 157 -2.63 5.43 -10.06
C ASP A 157 -2.86 4.82 -11.43
N SER A 158 -4.10 4.68 -11.88
CA SER A 158 -4.39 4.19 -13.22
C SER A 158 -5.49 4.99 -13.91
N TYR A 159 -5.34 5.12 -15.20
CA TYR A 159 -6.37 5.70 -16.06
C TYR A 159 -6.50 4.84 -17.31
N GLN A 160 -7.71 4.33 -17.55
CA GLN A 160 -7.97 3.36 -18.62
C GLN A 160 -7.03 2.14 -18.50
N ASP A 161 -6.20 1.88 -19.50
CA ASP A 161 -5.24 0.77 -19.54
C ASP A 161 -3.82 1.15 -19.10
N THR A 162 -3.61 2.42 -18.72
CA THR A 162 -2.31 2.97 -18.34
C THR A 162 -2.14 2.97 -16.81
N LEU A 163 -0.99 2.52 -16.33
CA LEU A 163 -0.57 2.65 -14.93
C LEU A 163 0.45 3.78 -14.81
N LEU A 164 0.20 4.71 -13.90
CA LEU A 164 1.07 5.82 -13.56
C LEU A 164 1.84 5.50 -12.28
N VAL A 165 3.15 5.66 -12.32
CA VAL A 165 4.06 5.39 -11.20
C VAL A 165 4.91 6.62 -10.93
N PRO A 166 4.55 7.46 -9.94
CA PRO A 166 5.41 8.56 -9.49
C PRO A 166 6.59 8.01 -8.69
N ASP A 167 7.75 8.56 -8.97
CA ASP A 167 9.01 8.24 -8.35
C ASP A 167 9.54 9.45 -7.58
N LEU A 168 10.07 9.26 -6.38
CA LEU A 168 10.60 10.35 -5.53
C LEU A 168 11.81 11.06 -6.14
N SER A 169 12.42 10.46 -7.17
CA SER A 169 13.54 11.05 -7.93
C SER A 169 13.07 11.97 -9.06
N ALA A 170 11.95 12.67 -8.89
CA ALA A 170 11.38 13.62 -9.84
C ALA A 170 10.99 13.00 -11.21
N ARG A 171 10.72 11.69 -11.25
CA ARG A 171 10.29 10.97 -12.44
C ARG A 171 8.87 10.42 -12.29
N ILE A 172 8.11 10.42 -13.37
CA ILE A 172 6.85 9.68 -13.51
C ILE A 172 7.01 8.68 -14.64
N THR A 173 6.73 7.42 -14.36
CA THR A 173 6.72 6.35 -15.38
C THR A 173 5.29 6.01 -15.74
N LEU A 174 4.97 6.00 -17.03
CA LEU A 174 3.72 5.45 -17.55
C LEU A 174 3.95 4.06 -18.12
N LEU A 175 3.14 3.10 -17.69
CA LEU A 175 3.16 1.72 -18.20
C LEU A 175 1.88 1.44 -18.98
N ASP A 176 2.00 0.70 -20.09
CA ASP A 176 0.87 0.25 -20.90
C ASP A 176 0.11 -0.92 -20.25
N LYS A 177 -0.90 -1.43 -20.96
CA LYS A 177 -1.71 -2.59 -20.54
C LYS A 177 -0.90 -3.87 -20.29
N ASP A 178 0.29 -4.00 -20.88
CA ASP A 178 1.20 -5.16 -20.76
C ASP A 178 2.34 -4.89 -19.76
N ASP A 179 2.27 -3.75 -19.03
CA ASP A 179 3.28 -3.25 -18.08
C ASP A 179 4.62 -2.91 -18.72
N LYS A 180 4.62 -2.55 -20.01
CA LYS A 180 5.78 -2.00 -20.69
C LYS A 180 5.82 -0.49 -20.53
N VAL A 181 7.00 0.07 -20.41
CA VAL A 181 7.19 1.51 -20.32
C VAL A 181 6.76 2.18 -21.61
N ILE A 182 5.77 3.10 -21.49
CA ILE A 182 5.38 4.02 -22.57
C ILE A 182 6.36 5.19 -22.60
N VAL A 183 6.58 5.81 -21.43
CA VAL A 183 7.41 7.00 -21.31
C VAL A 183 7.85 7.22 -19.85
N HIS A 184 9.00 7.82 -19.68
CA HIS A 184 9.43 8.50 -18.45
C HIS A 184 9.27 10.01 -18.62
N LEU A 185 8.59 10.66 -17.67
CA LEU A 185 8.42 12.10 -17.61
C LEU A 185 9.21 12.63 -16.40
N GLY A 186 9.93 13.73 -16.59
CA GLY A 186 10.84 14.28 -15.61
C GLY A 186 12.30 13.92 -15.89
N GLU A 187 13.21 14.54 -15.13
CA GLU A 187 14.64 14.27 -15.30
C GLU A 187 15.02 12.94 -14.63
N ASP A 188 15.84 12.17 -15.33
CA ASP A 188 16.57 11.05 -14.73
C ASP A 188 17.76 11.68 -13.98
N PRO A 189 17.86 11.54 -12.67
CA PRO A 189 19.08 11.98 -12.00
C PRO A 189 20.23 11.10 -12.46
N GLU A 190 21.20 11.72 -13.14
CA GLU A 190 22.49 11.11 -13.47
C GLU A 190 23.28 10.70 -12.23
#